data_7b9cf08ab367fe121f763ddae8f41763
#
_entry.id   7b9cf08ab367fe121f763ddae8f41763
#
_cell.length_a   1.000
_cell.length_b   1.000
_cell.length_c   1.000
_cell.angle_alpha   90.00
_cell.angle_beta   90.00
_cell.angle_gamma   90.00
#
_symmetry.space_group_name_H-M   'P 1'
#
loop_
_entity.id
_entity.type
_entity.pdbx_description
1 polymer ?
#
loop_
_entity_poly.entity_id
_entity_poly.type
_entity_poly.pdbx_seq_one_letter_code
_entity_poly.pdbx_strand_id
1 'polypeptide(L)'
;MIKKIIISACLLISFVSFAQQGTSSPYSFYGIGESRFKGTLENRSMAGVAVEQDSIHLNIENPASYASLGQTTFTVGGTFGTNNIKSSTESSKAQRSTFDYLALGIPMGKFGAGFGLVPLSSVGYKISDLNPTQGGVNSQLEGKGGVNKVFLGLGYKITPKWNIGADVQYNFGKISTTTIEAVTGVQSATRETNASELSGVNFNIGTMYQTKIDKKLNLYTSLNYTFASTLTSDSSRIIEVDGDPDDVTGDPVENTLKLPNKITFGAGVGEARKWLVGTTIAFQGDGKLNNYYNTTDNVRYEKYSKYAIGGYYVPNYTSFSSYFSRITYRAGLKFEKSGLIVNDQSINDVGMTLGAGFPITGTFSNVNFGIEVGKKGTKTAGLVQENYVNFSLSFSFNDKWFVKSKFN
;
A
#
# COMPACT_ATOMS: atom_id res chain seq x y z
N MET A 1 -4.69 29.70 16.31
CA MET A 1 -4.29 29.08 15.05
C MET A 1 -4.70 27.60 14.99
N ILE A 2 -4.38 26.78 15.97
CA ILE A 2 -4.69 25.32 16.00
C ILE A 2 -6.18 25.01 15.80
N LYS A 3 -7.11 25.75 16.44
CA LYS A 3 -8.55 25.56 16.24
C LYS A 3 -9.00 25.74 14.79
N LYS A 4 -8.43 26.72 14.07
CA LYS A 4 -8.75 26.95 12.64
C LYS A 4 -8.20 25.82 11.75
N ILE A 5 -7.01 25.29 12.07
CA ILE A 5 -6.41 24.16 11.37
C ILE A 5 -7.22 22.88 11.57
N ILE A 6 -7.67 22.61 12.82
CA ILE A 6 -8.53 21.47 13.14
C ILE A 6 -9.88 21.57 12.41
N ILE A 7 -10.51 22.73 12.43
CA ILE A 7 -11.78 22.95 11.71
C ILE A 7 -11.60 22.79 10.19
N SER A 8 -10.52 23.31 9.61
CA SER A 8 -10.22 23.12 8.20
C SER A 8 -9.90 21.66 7.86
N ALA A 9 -9.20 20.94 8.72
CA ALA A 9 -8.95 19.51 8.56
C ALA A 9 -10.24 18.68 8.66
N CYS A 10 -11.12 18.98 9.62
CA CYS A 10 -12.43 18.34 9.74
C CYS A 10 -13.34 18.64 8.54
N LEU A 11 -13.33 19.86 8.00
CA LEU A 11 -14.04 20.23 6.78
C LEU A 11 -13.49 19.48 5.55
N LEU A 12 -12.18 19.32 5.44
CA LEU A 12 -11.55 18.52 4.36
C LEU A 12 -11.92 17.03 4.46
N ILE A 13 -12.02 16.47 5.67
CA ILE A 13 -12.42 15.07 5.91
C ILE A 13 -13.88 14.83 5.52
N SER A 14 -14.78 15.80 5.69
CA SER A 14 -16.20 15.68 5.32
C SER A 14 -16.44 15.61 3.80
N PHE A 15 -15.54 16.10 2.97
CA PHE A 15 -15.61 15.97 1.50
C PHE A 15 -15.18 14.59 0.97
N VAL A 16 -14.63 13.72 1.81
CA VAL A 16 -14.09 12.40 1.41
C VAL A 16 -15.11 11.26 1.61
N SER A 17 -16.37 11.57 1.94
CA SER A 17 -17.43 10.57 2.20
C SER A 17 -18.02 9.89 0.97
N PHE A 18 -17.45 10.03 -0.22
CA PHE A 18 -17.81 9.20 -1.37
C PHE A 18 -17.11 7.85 -1.26
N ALA A 19 -17.90 6.78 -1.39
CA ALA A 19 -17.52 5.38 -1.26
C ALA A 19 -16.07 5.11 -1.68
N GLN A 20 -15.19 4.97 -0.69
CA GLN A 20 -13.75 4.72 -0.90
C GLN A 20 -13.56 3.29 -1.37
N GLN A 21 -13.61 3.08 -2.68
CA GLN A 21 -13.09 1.84 -3.24
C GLN A 21 -11.57 1.86 -3.12
N GLY A 22 -11.00 0.90 -2.41
CA GLY A 22 -9.56 0.81 -2.19
C GLY A 22 -8.75 0.60 -3.47
N THR A 23 -9.37 0.01 -4.50
CA THR A 23 -8.80 -0.19 -5.84
C THR A 23 -9.89 -0.16 -6.90
N SER A 24 -9.50 -0.02 -8.16
CA SER A 24 -10.36 -0.17 -9.34
C SER A 24 -9.77 -1.21 -10.31
N SER A 25 -8.86 -2.05 -9.83
CA SER A 25 -8.20 -3.07 -10.63
C SER A 25 -9.06 -4.32 -10.77
N PRO A 26 -9.37 -4.80 -11.98
CA PRO A 26 -10.00 -6.11 -12.18
C PRO A 26 -9.18 -7.26 -11.57
N TYR A 27 -7.86 -7.13 -11.50
CA TYR A 27 -6.99 -8.12 -10.85
C TYR A 27 -7.20 -8.22 -9.32
N SER A 28 -7.94 -7.28 -8.72
CA SER A 28 -8.36 -7.40 -7.32
C SER A 28 -9.45 -8.45 -7.08
N PHE A 29 -10.00 -9.03 -8.14
CA PHE A 29 -10.90 -10.19 -8.09
C PHE A 29 -10.22 -11.41 -7.44
N TYR A 30 -8.91 -11.56 -7.59
CA TYR A 30 -8.19 -12.75 -7.18
C TYR A 30 -7.67 -12.66 -5.74
N GLY A 31 -7.86 -13.72 -4.97
CA GLY A 31 -7.35 -13.88 -3.61
C GLY A 31 -7.92 -12.89 -2.60
N ILE A 32 -7.04 -12.22 -1.88
CA ILE A 32 -7.39 -11.16 -0.92
C ILE A 32 -7.38 -9.76 -1.55
N GLY A 33 -7.34 -9.68 -2.89
CA GLY A 33 -7.29 -8.44 -3.63
C GLY A 33 -5.89 -7.98 -3.99
N GLU A 34 -5.81 -6.75 -4.49
CA GLU A 34 -4.57 -6.10 -4.90
C GLU A 34 -3.73 -5.70 -3.69
N SER A 35 -2.46 -6.13 -3.66
CA SER A 35 -1.51 -5.72 -2.63
C SER A 35 -1.24 -4.21 -2.70
N ARG A 36 -1.30 -3.54 -1.55
CA ARG A 36 -1.06 -2.09 -1.45
C ARG A 36 0.39 -1.80 -1.11
N PHE A 37 0.87 -0.63 -1.57
CA PHE A 37 2.18 -0.14 -1.16
C PHE A 37 2.20 0.18 0.34
N LYS A 38 3.17 -0.34 1.08
CA LYS A 38 3.20 -0.34 2.54
C LYS A 38 4.08 0.76 3.15
N GLY A 39 4.70 1.61 2.33
CA GLY A 39 5.58 2.70 2.77
C GLY A 39 4.89 4.07 2.79
N THR A 40 5.60 5.08 3.25
CA THR A 40 5.17 6.48 3.19
C THR A 40 5.28 7.03 1.77
N LEU A 41 4.71 8.21 1.53
CA LEU A 41 4.78 8.85 0.20
C LEU A 41 6.21 9.22 -0.20
N GLU A 42 7.05 9.57 0.76
CA GLU A 42 8.46 9.84 0.54
C GLU A 42 9.15 8.61 -0.10
N ASN A 43 8.90 7.42 0.45
CA ASN A 43 9.44 6.17 -0.08
C ASN A 43 8.77 5.78 -1.40
N ARG A 44 7.43 5.94 -1.51
CA ARG A 44 6.69 5.69 -2.75
C ARG A 44 7.23 6.53 -3.91
N SER A 45 7.53 7.81 -3.67
CA SER A 45 8.09 8.71 -4.68
C SER A 45 9.49 8.31 -5.17
N MET A 46 10.15 7.39 -4.47
CA MET A 46 11.41 6.73 -4.86
C MET A 46 11.19 5.26 -5.26
N ALA A 47 9.99 4.92 -5.75
CA ALA A 47 9.59 3.56 -6.13
C ALA A 47 9.67 2.52 -4.98
N GLY A 48 9.72 2.96 -3.73
CA GLY A 48 9.84 2.13 -2.53
C GLY A 48 11.28 1.94 -2.05
N VAL A 49 12.24 2.73 -2.53
CA VAL A 49 13.58 2.78 -1.94
C VAL A 49 13.51 3.48 -0.59
N ALA A 50 13.96 2.80 0.48
CA ALA A 50 13.87 3.23 1.87
C ALA A 50 15.07 2.70 2.66
N VAL A 51 16.27 3.19 2.33
CA VAL A 51 17.56 2.67 2.84
C VAL A 51 18.21 3.59 3.87
N GLU A 52 17.83 4.88 3.90
CA GLU A 52 18.43 5.88 4.78
C GLU A 52 17.88 5.79 6.21
N GLN A 53 18.75 5.99 7.19
CA GLN A 53 18.40 6.21 8.59
C GLN A 53 17.96 7.67 8.77
N ASP A 54 16.72 7.98 8.37
CA ASP A 54 16.18 9.34 8.40
C ASP A 54 15.74 9.74 9.82
N SER A 55 15.99 11.00 10.18
CA SER A 55 15.68 11.54 11.49
C SER A 55 14.34 12.27 11.58
N ILE A 56 13.71 12.56 10.44
CA ILE A 56 12.46 13.34 10.34
C ILE A 56 11.36 12.64 9.54
N HIS A 57 11.68 11.65 8.71
CA HIS A 57 10.69 10.88 7.98
C HIS A 57 10.57 9.46 8.54
N LEU A 58 9.35 9.03 8.76
CA LEU A 58 9.05 7.71 9.27
C LEU A 58 9.09 6.68 8.12
N ASN A 59 9.90 5.63 8.28
CA ASN A 59 9.86 4.47 7.40
C ASN A 59 9.05 3.36 8.08
N ILE A 60 7.85 3.09 7.59
CA ILE A 60 6.91 2.13 8.18
C ILE A 60 7.10 0.69 7.65
N GLU A 61 8.02 0.47 6.71
CA GLU A 61 8.35 -0.87 6.22
C GLU A 61 9.44 -1.56 7.04
N ASN A 62 10.37 -0.79 7.62
CA ASN A 62 11.49 -1.34 8.38
C ASN A 62 11.52 -0.78 9.81
N PRO A 63 11.21 -1.59 10.85
CA PRO A 63 11.13 -1.13 12.23
C PRO A 63 12.47 -0.64 12.81
N ALA A 64 13.62 -1.01 12.23
CA ALA A 64 14.92 -0.50 12.64
C ALA A 64 15.05 1.03 12.44
N SER A 65 14.27 1.61 11.52
CA SER A 65 14.27 3.04 11.22
C SER A 65 13.79 3.89 12.39
N TYR A 66 12.90 3.34 13.24
CA TYR A 66 12.32 4.09 14.35
C TYR A 66 13.38 4.59 15.34
N ALA A 67 14.47 3.83 15.52
CA ALA A 67 15.60 4.24 16.34
C ALA A 67 16.37 5.46 15.78
N SER A 68 16.18 5.82 14.52
CA SER A 68 16.84 6.98 13.89
C SER A 68 16.09 8.28 14.09
N LEU A 69 14.81 8.23 14.44
CA LEU A 69 13.97 9.40 14.61
C LEU A 69 14.57 10.37 15.65
N GLY A 70 14.62 11.65 15.29
CA GLY A 70 15.05 12.72 16.17
C GLY A 70 13.92 13.54 16.76
N GLN A 71 12.71 13.36 16.23
CA GLN A 71 11.49 14.06 16.66
C GLN A 71 10.32 13.09 16.58
N THR A 72 9.27 13.37 17.35
CA THR A 72 7.99 12.69 17.17
C THR A 72 7.44 13.09 15.82
N THR A 73 7.14 12.07 15.02
CA THR A 73 6.69 12.23 13.64
C THR A 73 5.30 11.60 13.49
N PHE A 74 4.32 12.42 13.17
CA PHE A 74 2.97 11.97 12.78
C PHE A 74 2.84 12.14 11.27
N THR A 75 2.46 11.08 10.57
CA THR A 75 2.32 11.13 9.11
C THR A 75 1.03 10.49 8.65
N VAL A 76 0.41 11.11 7.64
CA VAL A 76 -0.82 10.66 7.01
C VAL A 76 -0.73 10.88 5.51
N GLY A 77 -1.23 9.93 4.73
CA GLY A 77 -1.21 10.03 3.26
C GLY A 77 -2.43 9.41 2.60
N GLY A 78 -2.73 9.90 1.41
CA GLY A 78 -3.80 9.42 0.56
C GLY A 78 -3.46 9.57 -0.92
N THR A 79 -4.16 8.80 -1.75
CA THR A 79 -3.93 8.77 -3.21
C THR A 79 -5.25 8.88 -3.96
N PHE A 80 -5.28 9.73 -4.97
CA PHE A 80 -6.28 9.72 -6.03
C PHE A 80 -5.67 9.05 -7.26
N GLY A 81 -6.34 8.03 -7.80
CA GLY A 81 -5.87 7.26 -8.94
C GLY A 81 -6.89 7.24 -10.07
N THR A 82 -6.38 7.30 -11.30
CA THR A 82 -7.13 7.03 -12.52
C THR A 82 -6.54 5.81 -13.21
N ASN A 83 -7.39 4.91 -13.67
CA ASN A 83 -6.99 3.69 -14.33
C ASN A 83 -7.71 3.57 -15.68
N ASN A 84 -6.95 3.38 -16.75
CA ASN A 84 -7.47 3.09 -18.08
C ASN A 84 -7.25 1.60 -18.34
N ILE A 85 -8.33 0.82 -18.23
CA ILE A 85 -8.36 -0.63 -18.37
C ILE A 85 -8.68 -0.95 -19.82
N LYS A 86 -7.84 -1.74 -20.48
CA LYS A 86 -7.94 -2.08 -21.89
C LYS A 86 -7.89 -3.59 -22.07
N SER A 87 -8.92 -4.15 -22.70
CA SER A 87 -8.89 -5.50 -23.27
C SER A 87 -8.37 -5.48 -24.71
N SER A 88 -8.53 -6.56 -25.45
CA SER A 88 -8.26 -6.62 -26.89
C SER A 88 -9.27 -5.82 -27.71
N THR A 89 -10.52 -5.68 -27.23
CA THR A 89 -11.66 -5.11 -27.97
C THR A 89 -12.21 -3.84 -27.35
N GLU A 90 -12.07 -3.67 -26.02
CA GLU A 90 -12.74 -2.63 -25.26
C GLU A 90 -11.78 -1.83 -24.37
N SER A 91 -12.24 -0.66 -23.95
CA SER A 91 -11.53 0.12 -22.95
C SER A 91 -12.52 0.80 -21.99
N SER A 92 -12.17 0.82 -20.70
CA SER A 92 -12.95 1.48 -19.65
C SER A 92 -12.02 2.35 -18.79
N LYS A 93 -12.59 3.39 -18.20
CA LYS A 93 -11.90 4.27 -17.26
C LYS A 93 -12.51 4.11 -15.87
N ALA A 94 -11.66 3.97 -14.88
CA ALA A 94 -12.05 3.90 -13.48
C ALA A 94 -11.24 4.89 -12.65
N GLN A 95 -11.83 5.38 -11.56
CA GLN A 95 -11.20 6.30 -10.63
C GLN A 95 -11.35 5.76 -9.21
N ARG A 96 -10.42 6.11 -8.35
CA ARG A 96 -10.43 5.74 -6.93
C ARG A 96 -9.80 6.82 -6.08
N SER A 97 -10.29 6.93 -4.84
CA SER A 97 -9.63 7.69 -3.79
C SER A 97 -9.32 6.75 -2.64
N THR A 98 -8.09 6.77 -2.15
CA THR A 98 -7.66 5.84 -1.09
C THR A 98 -6.98 6.57 0.03
N PHE A 99 -7.25 6.12 1.25
CA PHE A 99 -6.39 6.33 2.40
C PHE A 99 -5.22 5.34 2.30
N ASP A 100 -3.98 5.82 2.44
CA ASP A 100 -2.80 4.98 2.25
C ASP A 100 -2.13 4.59 3.58
N TYR A 101 -2.04 5.51 4.53
CA TYR A 101 -1.47 5.25 5.85
C TYR A 101 -1.74 6.36 6.85
N LEU A 102 -1.74 5.98 8.11
CA LEU A 102 -1.62 6.85 9.28
C LEU A 102 -0.58 6.23 10.19
N ALA A 103 0.44 6.99 10.57
CA ALA A 103 1.49 6.47 11.43
C ALA A 103 2.09 7.52 12.36
N LEU A 104 2.54 7.06 13.51
CA LEU A 104 3.20 7.84 14.54
C LEU A 104 4.54 7.17 14.89
N GLY A 105 5.61 7.96 14.87
CA GLY A 105 6.94 7.56 15.32
C GLY A 105 7.37 8.40 16.52
N ILE A 106 7.88 7.76 17.56
CA ILE A 106 8.27 8.41 18.81
C ILE A 106 9.73 8.08 19.12
N PRO A 107 10.64 9.07 19.14
CA PRO A 107 12.02 8.86 19.55
C PRO A 107 12.13 8.73 21.09
N MET A 108 12.92 7.78 21.54
CA MET A 108 13.15 7.47 22.97
C MET A 108 14.65 7.25 23.25
N GLY A 109 15.50 8.16 22.78
CA GLY A 109 16.95 8.10 22.95
C GLY A 109 17.60 7.05 22.03
N LYS A 110 18.04 5.91 22.58
CA LYS A 110 18.55 4.78 21.78
C LYS A 110 17.44 3.93 21.19
N PHE A 111 16.22 4.04 21.71
CA PHE A 111 15.02 3.38 21.20
C PHE A 111 14.19 4.34 20.35
N GLY A 112 13.32 3.77 19.55
CA GLY A 112 12.24 4.47 18.88
C GLY A 112 11.06 3.55 18.75
N ALA A 113 9.85 4.07 18.91
CA ALA A 113 8.61 3.33 18.71
C ALA A 113 7.91 3.78 17.45
N GLY A 114 7.25 2.87 16.76
CA GLY A 114 6.38 3.13 15.63
C GLY A 114 5.04 2.46 15.80
N PHE A 115 3.96 3.19 15.51
CA PHE A 115 2.60 2.69 15.53
C PHE A 115 1.85 3.23 14.32
N GLY A 116 0.95 2.43 13.73
CA GLY A 116 0.17 2.93 12.59
C GLY A 116 -0.83 1.94 12.02
N LEU A 117 -1.62 2.47 11.07
CA LEU A 117 -2.62 1.76 10.28
C LEU A 117 -2.28 1.91 8.80
N VAL A 118 -2.23 0.78 8.08
CA VAL A 118 -1.89 0.72 6.65
C VAL A 118 -2.77 -0.31 5.97
N PRO A 119 -3.39 -0.05 4.82
CA PRO A 119 -4.01 -1.09 3.99
C PRO A 119 -2.98 -2.13 3.54
N LEU A 120 -3.26 -3.42 3.78
CA LEU A 120 -2.47 -4.54 3.30
C LEU A 120 -2.84 -4.92 1.87
N SER A 121 -4.15 -5.03 1.62
CA SER A 121 -4.72 -5.28 0.31
C SER A 121 -6.04 -4.56 0.13
N SER A 122 -6.51 -4.45 -1.12
CA SER A 122 -7.80 -3.84 -1.44
C SER A 122 -8.50 -4.62 -2.55
N VAL A 123 -9.82 -4.79 -2.40
CA VAL A 123 -10.72 -5.33 -3.41
C VAL A 123 -11.64 -4.22 -3.89
N GLY A 124 -11.76 -4.09 -5.22
CA GLY A 124 -12.63 -3.08 -5.83
C GLY A 124 -12.69 -3.31 -7.32
N TYR A 125 -13.62 -4.15 -7.76
CA TYR A 125 -13.85 -4.44 -9.17
C TYR A 125 -15.35 -4.45 -9.47
N LYS A 126 -15.67 -4.17 -10.74
CA LYS A 126 -16.98 -4.37 -11.33
C LYS A 126 -16.76 -4.90 -12.74
N ILE A 127 -17.17 -6.14 -12.97
CA ILE A 127 -17.01 -6.85 -14.22
C ILE A 127 -18.42 -7.22 -14.70
N SER A 128 -18.73 -6.97 -15.97
CA SER A 128 -20.01 -7.34 -16.58
C SER A 128 -19.73 -8.14 -17.85
N ASP A 129 -20.38 -9.27 -17.97
CA ASP A 129 -20.41 -10.09 -19.16
C ASP A 129 -21.87 -10.19 -19.63
N LEU A 130 -22.15 -9.56 -20.77
CA LEU A 130 -23.50 -9.41 -21.30
C LEU A 130 -23.68 -10.27 -22.55
N ASN A 131 -24.61 -11.21 -22.50
CA ASN A 131 -25.01 -12.01 -23.65
C ASN A 131 -26.46 -11.68 -24.05
N PRO A 132 -26.66 -10.82 -25.08
CA PRO A 132 -28.00 -10.40 -25.49
C PRO A 132 -28.81 -11.48 -26.23
N THR A 133 -28.22 -12.66 -26.52
CA THR A 133 -28.91 -13.77 -27.18
C THR A 133 -29.98 -14.34 -26.26
N GLN A 134 -31.18 -14.61 -26.78
CA GLN A 134 -32.22 -15.20 -25.95
C GLN A 134 -31.77 -16.52 -25.34
N GLY A 135 -31.97 -16.66 -24.03
CA GLY A 135 -31.41 -17.79 -23.24
C GLY A 135 -29.94 -17.64 -22.88
N GLY A 136 -29.29 -16.56 -23.30
CA GLY A 136 -27.91 -16.24 -22.89
C GLY A 136 -27.82 -15.76 -21.43
N VAL A 137 -26.81 -16.19 -20.72
CA VAL A 137 -26.56 -15.77 -19.33
C VAL A 137 -25.82 -14.45 -19.33
N ASN A 138 -26.36 -13.46 -18.62
CA ASN A 138 -25.69 -12.22 -18.30
C ASN A 138 -25.17 -12.29 -16.87
N SER A 139 -23.91 -11.96 -16.64
CA SER A 139 -23.32 -11.94 -15.32
C SER A 139 -22.71 -10.58 -14.97
N GLN A 140 -22.90 -10.16 -13.73
CA GLN A 140 -22.25 -9.00 -13.15
C GLN A 140 -21.55 -9.43 -11.86
N LEU A 141 -20.24 -9.22 -11.80
CA LEU A 141 -19.41 -9.51 -10.64
C LEU A 141 -18.92 -8.19 -10.04
N GLU A 142 -19.16 -8.03 -8.75
CA GLU A 142 -18.72 -6.85 -7.99
C GLU A 142 -17.99 -7.31 -6.72
N GLY A 143 -16.86 -6.70 -6.43
CA GLY A 143 -16.10 -6.96 -5.21
C GLY A 143 -15.74 -5.67 -4.51
N LYS A 144 -15.76 -5.69 -3.18
CA LYS A 144 -15.40 -4.56 -2.34
C LYS A 144 -14.76 -5.00 -1.03
N GLY A 145 -13.96 -4.10 -0.43
CA GLY A 145 -13.32 -4.33 0.87
C GLY A 145 -11.82 -4.49 0.77
N GLY A 146 -11.25 -5.35 1.62
CA GLY A 146 -9.81 -5.61 1.69
C GLY A 146 -9.34 -5.87 3.11
N VAL A 147 -8.04 -6.00 3.27
CA VAL A 147 -7.38 -6.25 4.56
C VAL A 147 -6.56 -5.03 4.96
N ASN A 148 -6.73 -4.60 6.20
CA ASN A 148 -5.95 -3.55 6.83
C ASN A 148 -4.96 -4.17 7.81
N LYS A 149 -3.91 -3.43 8.14
CA LYS A 149 -2.88 -3.79 9.08
C LYS A 149 -2.67 -2.66 10.09
N VAL A 150 -2.80 -2.97 11.37
CA VAL A 150 -2.27 -2.15 12.48
C VAL A 150 -0.93 -2.75 12.89
N PHE A 151 0.06 -1.92 13.13
CA PHE A 151 1.37 -2.36 13.59
C PHE A 151 1.82 -1.56 14.81
N LEU A 152 2.59 -2.24 15.66
CA LEU A 152 3.32 -1.65 16.78
C LEU A 152 4.73 -2.20 16.76
N GLY A 153 5.72 -1.32 16.68
CA GLY A 153 7.11 -1.71 16.56
C GLY A 153 8.06 -0.90 17.43
N LEU A 154 9.21 -1.50 17.68
CA LEU A 154 10.33 -0.91 18.41
C LEU A 154 11.60 -1.03 17.57
N GLY A 155 12.35 0.07 17.50
CA GLY A 155 13.70 0.13 16.97
C GLY A 155 14.71 0.39 18.07
N TYR A 156 15.90 -0.17 17.93
CA TYR A 156 17.01 0.01 18.85
C TYR A 156 18.30 0.34 18.12
N LYS A 157 18.98 1.39 18.57
CA LYS A 157 20.27 1.85 18.05
C LYS A 157 21.40 1.11 18.79
N ILE A 158 21.95 0.06 18.16
CA ILE A 158 23.09 -0.71 18.71
C ILE A 158 24.33 0.17 18.72
N THR A 159 24.62 0.81 17.60
CA THR A 159 25.70 1.77 17.43
C THR A 159 25.18 2.99 16.67
N PRO A 160 25.92 4.11 16.60
CA PRO A 160 25.53 5.25 15.76
C PRO A 160 25.34 4.92 14.27
N LYS A 161 25.82 3.75 13.83
CA LYS A 161 25.77 3.30 12.44
C LYS A 161 24.77 2.18 12.21
N TRP A 162 24.36 1.45 13.25
CA TRP A 162 23.63 0.20 13.14
C TRP A 162 22.39 0.17 14.04
N ASN A 163 21.23 0.05 13.40
CA ASN A 163 19.94 -0.11 14.05
C ASN A 163 19.34 -1.47 13.75
N ILE A 164 18.60 -2.00 14.73
CA ILE A 164 17.73 -3.17 14.58
C ILE A 164 16.33 -2.81 15.03
N GLY A 165 15.35 -3.61 14.67
CA GLY A 165 13.98 -3.39 15.12
C GLY A 165 13.09 -4.58 14.84
N ALA A 166 11.95 -4.59 15.51
CA ALA A 166 10.89 -5.58 15.31
C ALA A 166 9.53 -4.91 15.47
N ASP A 167 8.53 -5.41 14.76
CA ASP A 167 7.14 -5.03 14.92
C ASP A 167 6.22 -6.26 14.93
N VAL A 168 5.11 -6.09 15.61
CA VAL A 168 3.95 -6.96 15.61
C VAL A 168 2.87 -6.30 14.77
N GLN A 169 2.22 -7.06 13.91
CA GLN A 169 1.21 -6.61 12.97
C GLN A 169 -0.07 -7.42 13.16
N TYR A 170 -1.18 -6.73 13.38
CA TYR A 170 -2.51 -7.33 13.36
C TYR A 170 -3.20 -6.97 12.06
N ASN A 171 -3.53 -7.98 11.28
CA ASN A 171 -4.24 -7.85 10.01
C ASN A 171 -5.71 -8.14 10.25
N PHE A 172 -6.60 -7.33 9.69
CA PHE A 172 -8.05 -7.46 9.83
C PHE A 172 -8.77 -6.83 8.65
N GLY A 173 -9.91 -7.37 8.30
CA GLY A 173 -10.72 -6.79 7.23
C GLY A 173 -11.88 -7.66 6.81
N LYS A 174 -12.64 -7.15 5.85
CA LYS A 174 -13.78 -7.82 5.26
C LYS A 174 -13.72 -7.67 3.75
N ILE A 175 -13.92 -8.78 3.05
CA ILE A 175 -14.07 -8.84 1.59
C ILE A 175 -15.48 -9.31 1.31
N SER A 176 -16.21 -8.57 0.49
CA SER A 176 -17.54 -8.94 0.03
C SER A 176 -17.53 -9.00 -1.50
N THR A 177 -18.05 -10.10 -2.04
CA THR A 177 -18.24 -10.29 -3.48
C THR A 177 -19.72 -10.55 -3.76
N THR A 178 -20.23 -9.92 -4.81
CA THR A 178 -21.61 -10.11 -5.26
C THR A 178 -21.57 -10.54 -6.73
N THR A 179 -22.23 -11.65 -7.03
CA THR A 179 -22.47 -12.14 -8.39
C THR A 179 -23.95 -12.04 -8.68
N ILE A 180 -24.33 -11.40 -9.76
CA ILE A 180 -25.72 -11.34 -10.24
C ILE A 180 -25.76 -12.05 -11.58
N GLU A 181 -26.62 -13.05 -11.70
CA GLU A 181 -26.84 -13.80 -12.93
C GLU A 181 -28.29 -13.67 -13.36
N ALA A 182 -28.49 -13.33 -14.62
CA ALA A 182 -29.82 -13.22 -15.25
C ALA A 182 -29.80 -13.87 -16.63
N VAL A 183 -30.84 -14.62 -16.95
CA VAL A 183 -31.01 -15.23 -18.27
C VAL A 183 -31.83 -14.29 -19.17
N THR A 184 -31.32 -13.97 -20.37
CA THR A 184 -32.01 -13.11 -21.32
C THR A 184 -33.36 -13.70 -21.71
N GLY A 185 -34.43 -12.94 -21.43
CA GLY A 185 -35.82 -13.38 -21.64
C GLY A 185 -36.53 -14.00 -20.42
N VAL A 186 -35.82 -14.13 -19.30
CA VAL A 186 -36.38 -14.51 -17.99
C VAL A 186 -36.42 -13.26 -17.10
N GLN A 187 -37.52 -13.10 -16.34
CA GLN A 187 -37.71 -11.91 -15.46
C GLN A 187 -37.00 -12.01 -14.11
N SER A 188 -36.54 -13.21 -13.74
CA SER A 188 -35.84 -13.43 -12.46
C SER A 188 -34.33 -13.38 -12.63
N ALA A 189 -33.64 -12.82 -11.65
CA ALA A 189 -32.20 -12.86 -11.52
C ALA A 189 -31.81 -13.53 -10.19
N THR A 190 -30.67 -14.22 -10.18
CA THR A 190 -30.07 -14.77 -8.98
C THR A 190 -28.95 -13.87 -8.51
N ARG A 191 -28.94 -13.52 -7.24
CA ARG A 191 -27.89 -12.76 -6.59
C ARG A 191 -27.20 -13.65 -5.55
N GLU A 192 -25.92 -13.86 -5.72
CA GLU A 192 -25.07 -14.51 -4.74
C GLU A 192 -24.17 -13.47 -4.06
N THR A 193 -24.22 -13.37 -2.74
CA THR A 193 -23.35 -12.51 -1.94
C THR A 193 -22.51 -13.36 -1.02
N ASN A 194 -21.19 -13.29 -1.20
CA ASN A 194 -20.20 -13.94 -0.33
C ASN A 194 -19.48 -12.86 0.48
N ALA A 195 -19.32 -13.09 1.78
CA ALA A 195 -18.58 -12.24 2.68
C ALA A 195 -17.54 -13.05 3.44
N SER A 196 -16.30 -12.57 3.49
CA SER A 196 -15.20 -13.19 4.22
C SER A 196 -14.60 -12.18 5.19
N GLU A 197 -14.63 -12.48 6.48
CA GLU A 197 -14.00 -11.70 7.54
C GLU A 197 -12.63 -12.31 7.84
N LEU A 198 -11.60 -11.47 7.72
CA LEU A 198 -10.20 -11.89 7.76
C LEU A 198 -9.52 -11.32 8.99
N SER A 199 -8.79 -12.15 9.73
CA SER A 199 -8.00 -11.71 10.87
C SER A 199 -6.73 -12.54 11.05
N GLY A 200 -5.66 -11.96 11.59
CA GLY A 200 -4.43 -12.69 11.88
C GLY A 200 -3.27 -11.81 12.31
N VAL A 201 -2.30 -12.40 12.96
CA VAL A 201 -1.11 -11.72 13.47
C VAL A 201 0.10 -12.15 12.65
N ASN A 202 0.99 -11.20 12.36
CA ASN A 202 2.30 -11.52 11.85
C ASN A 202 3.39 -10.64 12.46
N PHE A 203 4.65 -11.02 12.22
CA PHE A 203 5.83 -10.39 12.80
C PHE A 203 6.77 -9.94 11.69
N ASN A 204 7.48 -8.86 11.98
CA ASN A 204 8.45 -8.29 11.07
C ASN A 204 9.70 -7.88 11.84
N ILE A 205 10.88 -8.16 11.30
CA ILE A 205 12.17 -7.74 11.85
C ILE A 205 12.96 -6.99 10.81
N GLY A 206 13.73 -6.03 11.25
CA GLY A 206 14.53 -5.22 10.34
C GLY A 206 15.88 -4.83 10.91
N THR A 207 16.79 -4.51 10.01
CA THR A 207 18.07 -3.91 10.36
C THR A 207 18.43 -2.85 9.31
N MET A 208 19.13 -1.82 9.76
CA MET A 208 19.66 -0.75 8.90
C MET A 208 21.09 -0.42 9.34
N TYR A 209 21.97 -0.33 8.35
CA TYR A 209 23.36 0.05 8.57
C TYR A 209 23.74 1.22 7.68
N GLN A 210 24.36 2.25 8.27
CA GLN A 210 24.84 3.43 7.59
C GLN A 210 26.26 3.73 7.99
N THR A 211 27.13 3.93 7.03
CA THR A 211 28.54 4.29 7.29
C THR A 211 29.07 5.27 6.24
N LYS A 212 30.09 6.03 6.61
CA LYS A 212 30.80 6.89 5.66
C LYS A 212 31.77 6.05 4.82
N ILE A 213 31.74 6.22 3.51
CA ILE A 213 32.75 5.70 2.59
C ILE A 213 33.88 6.74 2.47
N ASP A 214 33.52 8.03 2.41
CA ASP A 214 34.42 9.15 2.32
C ASP A 214 33.90 10.33 3.16
N LYS A 215 34.61 11.47 3.17
CA LYS A 215 34.22 12.69 3.94
C LYS A 215 32.78 13.12 3.71
N LYS A 216 32.25 12.96 2.50
CA LYS A 216 30.89 13.37 2.12
C LYS A 216 29.95 12.20 1.78
N LEU A 217 30.50 11.07 1.33
CA LEU A 217 29.72 9.96 0.80
C LEU A 217 29.39 8.94 1.87
N ASN A 218 28.12 8.60 2.01
CA ASN A 218 27.62 7.54 2.88
C ASN A 218 27.17 6.33 2.07
N LEU A 219 27.37 5.15 2.65
CA LEU A 219 26.74 3.89 2.25
C LEU A 219 25.57 3.63 3.18
N TYR A 220 24.45 3.28 2.59
CA TYR A 220 23.22 2.89 3.27
C TYR A 220 22.87 1.47 2.90
N THR A 221 22.53 0.65 3.89
CA THR A 221 22.00 -0.70 3.66
C THR A 221 20.84 -0.97 4.60
N SER A 222 19.88 -1.73 4.11
CA SER A 222 18.71 -2.15 4.89
C SER A 222 18.35 -3.60 4.55
N LEU A 223 17.90 -4.31 5.56
CA LEU A 223 17.33 -5.65 5.43
C LEU A 223 16.06 -5.70 6.26
N ASN A 224 15.01 -6.26 5.70
CA ASN A 224 13.73 -6.45 6.37
C ASN A 224 13.21 -7.86 6.07
N TYR A 225 12.71 -8.55 7.08
CA TYR A 225 12.12 -9.87 6.97
C TYR A 225 10.77 -9.93 7.67
N THR A 226 9.72 -10.18 6.90
CA THR A 226 8.37 -10.43 7.41
C THR A 226 8.14 -11.94 7.43
N PHE A 227 7.76 -12.47 8.58
CA PHE A 227 7.51 -13.90 8.74
C PHE A 227 6.24 -14.33 8.02
N ALA A 228 6.20 -15.59 7.59
CA ALA A 228 4.96 -16.18 7.13
C ALA A 228 3.95 -16.25 8.28
N SER A 229 2.68 -16.06 7.97
CA SER A 229 1.59 -16.13 8.95
C SER A 229 0.32 -16.66 8.31
N THR A 230 -0.68 -16.92 9.15
CA THR A 230 -1.98 -17.39 8.72
C THR A 230 -3.03 -16.33 9.03
N LEU A 231 -3.93 -16.08 8.10
CA LEU A 231 -5.17 -15.34 8.33
C LEU A 231 -6.31 -16.35 8.48
N THR A 232 -7.07 -16.25 9.54
CA THR A 232 -8.37 -16.91 9.66
C THR A 232 -9.36 -16.15 8.79
N SER A 233 -10.21 -16.87 8.10
CA SER A 233 -11.26 -16.34 7.22
C SER A 233 -12.58 -16.99 7.56
N ASP A 234 -13.48 -16.23 8.16
CA ASP A 234 -14.86 -16.61 8.41
C ASP A 234 -15.72 -16.19 7.23
N SER A 235 -16.18 -17.17 6.44
CA SER A 235 -16.85 -16.91 5.18
C SER A 235 -18.32 -17.32 5.27
N SER A 236 -19.20 -16.42 4.81
CA SER A 236 -20.65 -16.65 4.70
C SER A 236 -21.12 -16.47 3.26
N ARG A 237 -22.20 -17.15 2.88
CA ARG A 237 -22.82 -17.11 1.55
C ARG A 237 -24.32 -16.93 1.68
N ILE A 238 -24.88 -16.01 0.91
CA ILE A 238 -26.32 -15.77 0.79
C ILE A 238 -26.66 -15.81 -0.71
N ILE A 239 -27.71 -16.58 -1.05
CA ILE A 239 -28.27 -16.64 -2.42
C ILE A 239 -29.71 -16.16 -2.34
N GLU A 240 -30.00 -15.11 -3.11
CA GLU A 240 -31.30 -14.49 -3.26
C GLU A 240 -31.79 -14.72 -4.69
N VAL A 241 -33.05 -15.06 -4.89
CA VAL A 241 -33.69 -15.15 -6.21
C VAL A 241 -34.79 -14.11 -6.28
N ASP A 242 -34.78 -13.26 -7.32
CA ASP A 242 -35.80 -12.22 -7.49
C ASP A 242 -37.21 -12.84 -7.53
N GLY A 243 -38.10 -12.40 -6.62
CA GLY A 243 -39.48 -12.87 -6.49
C GLY A 243 -39.64 -14.06 -5.55
N ASP A 244 -38.57 -14.60 -4.95
CA ASP A 244 -38.62 -15.58 -3.88
C ASP A 244 -38.36 -14.89 -2.54
N PRO A 245 -39.25 -15.00 -1.54
CA PRO A 245 -39.03 -14.39 -0.23
C PRO A 245 -38.04 -15.18 0.64
N ASP A 246 -37.68 -16.41 0.26
CA ASP A 246 -36.82 -17.27 1.04
C ASP A 246 -35.36 -17.27 0.54
N ASP A 247 -34.52 -16.51 1.23
CA ASP A 247 -33.08 -16.51 0.97
C ASP A 247 -32.43 -17.81 1.42
N VAL A 248 -31.57 -18.38 0.58
CA VAL A 248 -30.74 -19.52 0.95
C VAL A 248 -29.44 -19.03 1.59
N THR A 249 -29.34 -19.19 2.91
CA THR A 249 -28.11 -18.87 3.66
C THR A 249 -27.32 -20.14 3.90
N GLY A 250 -26.07 -20.15 3.44
CA GLY A 250 -25.13 -21.24 3.74
C GLY A 250 -24.56 -21.11 5.17
N ASP A 251 -24.26 -22.23 5.80
CA ASP A 251 -23.55 -22.22 7.08
C ASP A 251 -22.20 -21.49 6.94
N PRO A 252 -21.80 -20.69 7.95
CA PRO A 252 -20.49 -20.05 7.96
C PRO A 252 -19.36 -21.08 7.88
N VAL A 253 -18.38 -20.83 7.03
CA VAL A 253 -17.22 -21.72 6.82
C VAL A 253 -15.96 -21.00 7.29
N GLU A 254 -15.28 -21.60 8.27
CA GLU A 254 -13.96 -21.16 8.69
C GLU A 254 -12.90 -21.77 7.75
N ASN A 255 -12.03 -20.92 7.22
CA ASN A 255 -10.91 -21.28 6.37
C ASN A 255 -9.64 -20.54 6.79
N THR A 256 -8.51 -20.98 6.30
CA THR A 256 -7.21 -20.34 6.57
C THR A 256 -6.48 -19.96 5.29
N LEU A 257 -6.03 -18.72 5.23
CA LEU A 257 -5.23 -18.17 4.15
C LEU A 257 -3.78 -18.03 4.62
N LYS A 258 -2.83 -18.50 3.84
CA LYS A 258 -1.41 -18.43 4.19
C LYS A 258 -0.76 -17.21 3.54
N LEU A 259 -0.40 -16.21 4.37
CA LEU A 259 0.47 -15.12 3.96
C LEU A 259 1.91 -15.61 3.92
N PRO A 260 2.61 -15.49 2.79
CA PRO A 260 3.99 -15.95 2.67
C PRO A 260 4.97 -15.02 3.38
N ASN A 261 6.15 -15.55 3.69
CA ASN A 261 7.27 -14.74 4.15
C ASN A 261 7.76 -13.80 3.05
N LYS A 262 8.27 -12.64 3.48
CA LYS A 262 8.85 -11.64 2.57
C LYS A 262 10.20 -11.19 3.08
N ILE A 263 11.19 -11.15 2.19
CA ILE A 263 12.50 -10.55 2.44
C ILE A 263 12.68 -9.33 1.55
N THR A 264 13.20 -8.24 2.10
CA THR A 264 13.49 -7.02 1.36
C THR A 264 14.90 -6.56 1.69
N PHE A 265 15.72 -6.42 0.69
CA PHE A 265 17.07 -5.89 0.78
C PHE A 265 17.17 -4.56 0.06
N GLY A 266 17.82 -3.58 0.68
CA GLY A 266 18.07 -2.28 0.11
C GLY A 266 19.53 -1.86 0.28
N ALA A 267 20.06 -1.16 -0.74
CA ALA A 267 21.36 -0.54 -0.70
C ALA A 267 21.34 0.80 -1.42
N GLY A 268 22.16 1.75 -0.97
CA GLY A 268 22.25 3.06 -1.60
C GLY A 268 23.48 3.81 -1.19
N VAL A 269 23.79 4.83 -1.96
CA VAL A 269 24.88 5.79 -1.70
C VAL A 269 24.36 7.20 -1.82
N GLY A 270 24.96 8.12 -1.07
CA GLY A 270 24.56 9.52 -1.14
C GLY A 270 25.32 10.43 -0.21
N GLU A 271 25.09 11.72 -0.37
CA GLU A 271 25.52 12.77 0.55
C GLU A 271 24.32 13.17 1.43
N ALA A 272 24.44 12.98 2.73
CA ALA A 272 23.34 13.23 3.67
C ALA A 272 22.72 14.62 3.46
N ARG A 273 21.37 14.69 3.42
CA ARG A 273 20.56 15.91 3.21
C ARG A 273 20.79 16.60 1.87
N LYS A 274 21.42 15.96 0.90
CA LYS A 274 21.65 16.54 -0.42
C LYS A 274 21.20 15.65 -1.55
N TRP A 275 21.65 14.41 -1.59
CA TRP A 275 21.20 13.44 -2.57
C TRP A 275 21.42 12.00 -2.09
N LEU A 276 20.58 11.13 -2.56
CA LEU A 276 20.69 9.68 -2.39
C LEU A 276 20.24 9.01 -3.66
N VAL A 277 20.96 7.98 -4.06
CA VAL A 277 20.51 6.99 -5.06
C VAL A 277 20.63 5.60 -4.45
N GLY A 278 19.58 4.82 -4.57
CA GLY A 278 19.53 3.47 -4.01
C GLY A 278 18.70 2.52 -4.83
N THR A 279 18.76 1.27 -4.44
CA THR A 279 17.98 0.17 -5.00
C THR A 279 17.33 -0.61 -3.87
N THR A 280 16.18 -1.21 -4.16
CA THR A 280 15.48 -2.14 -3.26
C THR A 280 15.05 -3.36 -4.06
N ILE A 281 15.35 -4.54 -3.53
CA ILE A 281 14.94 -5.83 -4.09
C ILE A 281 14.12 -6.54 -3.01
N ALA A 282 12.92 -7.02 -3.38
CA ALA A 282 12.07 -7.77 -2.49
C ALA A 282 11.66 -9.08 -3.12
N PHE A 283 11.65 -10.14 -2.32
CA PHE A 283 11.14 -11.46 -2.68
C PHE A 283 10.11 -11.91 -1.65
N GLN A 284 9.07 -12.55 -2.13
CA GLN A 284 8.05 -13.15 -1.28
C GLN A 284 7.79 -14.58 -1.76
N GLY A 285 7.64 -15.48 -0.80
CA GLY A 285 7.35 -16.90 -1.07
C GLY A 285 5.95 -17.11 -1.64
N ASP A 286 5.63 -18.38 -1.90
CA ASP A 286 4.31 -18.78 -2.40
C ASP A 286 3.27 -18.66 -1.29
N GLY A 287 2.14 -18.02 -1.58
CA GLY A 287 0.99 -17.90 -0.68
C GLY A 287 -0.18 -18.76 -1.16
N LYS A 288 -1.01 -19.23 -0.23
CA LYS A 288 -2.34 -19.73 -0.53
C LYS A 288 -3.33 -18.63 -0.17
N LEU A 289 -3.69 -17.83 -1.16
CA LEU A 289 -4.53 -16.64 -0.97
C LEU A 289 -5.93 -16.81 -1.56
N ASN A 290 -6.29 -18.04 -2.01
CA ASN A 290 -7.59 -18.30 -2.61
C ASN A 290 -8.70 -18.13 -1.58
N ASN A 291 -9.66 -17.27 -1.88
CA ASN A 291 -10.88 -17.15 -1.11
C ASN A 291 -11.75 -18.39 -1.32
N TYR A 292 -12.43 -18.87 -0.26
CA TYR A 292 -13.19 -20.12 -0.29
C TYR A 292 -14.26 -20.15 -1.39
N TYR A 293 -15.00 -19.05 -1.57
CA TYR A 293 -16.07 -18.94 -2.57
C TYR A 293 -15.63 -18.34 -3.91
N ASN A 294 -14.37 -17.96 -4.07
CA ASN A 294 -13.86 -17.33 -5.28
C ASN A 294 -12.70 -18.15 -5.87
N THR A 295 -12.98 -19.41 -6.20
CA THR A 295 -12.02 -20.31 -6.85
C THR A 295 -12.19 -20.24 -8.36
N THR A 296 -11.10 -20.01 -9.07
CA THR A 296 -11.05 -20.04 -10.54
C THR A 296 -10.00 -21.04 -10.99
N ASP A 297 -10.36 -21.90 -11.94
CA ASP A 297 -9.53 -23.03 -12.36
C ASP A 297 -8.21 -22.65 -13.04
N ASN A 298 -8.13 -21.44 -13.63
CA ASN A 298 -6.98 -20.99 -14.40
C ASN A 298 -6.11 -19.97 -13.63
N VAL A 299 -6.11 -20.02 -12.30
CA VAL A 299 -5.38 -19.06 -11.45
C VAL A 299 -4.40 -19.79 -10.53
N ARG A 300 -3.17 -19.33 -10.52
CA ARG A 300 -2.15 -19.81 -9.59
C ARG A 300 -1.32 -18.65 -9.05
N TYR A 301 -0.75 -18.85 -7.86
CA TYR A 301 0.15 -17.91 -7.22
C TYR A 301 1.57 -18.47 -7.24
N GLU A 302 2.50 -17.68 -7.76
CA GLU A 302 3.93 -17.95 -7.79
C GLU A 302 4.68 -16.96 -6.89
N LYS A 303 6.00 -17.08 -6.86
CA LYS A 303 6.86 -16.18 -6.10
C LYS A 303 6.75 -14.73 -6.60
N TYR A 304 6.49 -13.82 -5.68
CA TYR A 304 6.56 -12.39 -5.93
C TYR A 304 8.00 -11.90 -5.97
N SER A 305 8.28 -10.95 -6.86
CA SER A 305 9.55 -10.22 -6.83
C SER A 305 9.36 -8.76 -7.25
N LYS A 306 10.08 -7.85 -6.58
CA LYS A 306 10.12 -6.44 -6.90
C LYS A 306 11.56 -5.96 -7.01
N TYR A 307 11.82 -5.17 -8.03
CA TYR A 307 13.08 -4.47 -8.25
C TYR A 307 12.78 -2.98 -8.39
N ALA A 308 13.44 -2.15 -7.61
CA ALA A 308 13.26 -0.72 -7.64
C ALA A 308 14.60 0.00 -7.58
N ILE A 309 14.70 1.08 -8.32
CA ILE A 309 15.77 2.06 -8.22
C ILE A 309 15.15 3.43 -8.02
N GLY A 310 15.72 4.24 -7.14
CA GLY A 310 15.19 5.57 -6.87
C GLY A 310 16.11 6.38 -5.99
N GLY A 311 15.75 7.63 -5.81
CA GLY A 311 16.53 8.52 -4.99
C GLY A 311 15.91 9.91 -4.86
N TYR A 312 16.63 10.76 -4.14
CA TYR A 312 16.23 12.14 -3.97
C TYR A 312 17.40 13.11 -4.19
N TYR A 313 17.04 14.36 -4.45
CA TYR A 313 17.96 15.48 -4.56
C TYR A 313 17.37 16.71 -3.88
N VAL A 314 18.20 17.40 -3.06
CA VAL A 314 17.90 18.68 -2.42
C VAL A 314 18.98 19.66 -2.86
N PRO A 315 18.66 20.70 -3.65
CA PRO A 315 19.66 21.63 -4.16
C PRO A 315 20.48 22.32 -3.06
N ASN A 316 19.80 22.89 -2.06
CA ASN A 316 20.44 23.50 -0.89
C ASN A 316 19.48 23.48 0.30
N TYR A 317 19.65 22.53 1.20
CA TYR A 317 18.81 22.35 2.39
C TYR A 317 18.82 23.57 3.34
N THR A 318 19.92 24.30 3.41
CA THR A 318 20.13 25.44 4.32
C THR A 318 19.87 26.78 3.65
N SER A 319 19.30 26.83 2.45
CA SER A 319 19.06 28.09 1.74
C SER A 319 18.07 28.99 2.50
N PHE A 320 18.45 30.22 2.79
CA PHE A 320 17.57 31.25 3.34
C PHE A 320 16.95 32.13 2.23
N SER A 321 17.57 32.20 1.07
CA SER A 321 17.19 33.11 -0.01
C SER A 321 16.19 32.43 -1.01
N SER A 322 16.22 31.11 -1.14
CA SER A 322 15.37 30.40 -2.10
C SER A 322 14.62 29.24 -1.45
N TYR A 323 13.30 29.33 -1.42
CA TYR A 323 12.44 28.24 -0.95
C TYR A 323 12.57 26.99 -1.82
N PHE A 324 12.61 27.15 -3.14
CA PHE A 324 12.70 26.03 -4.10
C PHE A 324 13.98 25.21 -3.94
N SER A 325 15.06 25.83 -3.45
CA SER A 325 16.31 25.12 -3.17
C SER A 325 16.21 24.16 -1.97
N ARG A 326 15.20 24.31 -1.10
CA ARG A 326 14.97 23.44 0.07
C ARG A 326 14.03 22.29 -0.21
N ILE A 327 13.35 22.32 -1.37
CA ILE A 327 12.44 21.25 -1.79
C ILE A 327 13.26 19.97 -2.02
N THR A 328 12.71 18.84 -1.52
CA THR A 328 13.25 17.53 -1.79
C THR A 328 12.58 16.96 -3.04
N TYR A 329 13.33 16.84 -4.13
CA TYR A 329 12.87 16.21 -5.38
C TYR A 329 13.17 14.71 -5.34
N ARG A 330 12.20 13.89 -5.70
CA ARG A 330 12.30 12.42 -5.64
C ARG A 330 11.92 11.83 -6.99
N ALA A 331 12.60 10.73 -7.36
CA ALA A 331 12.26 9.96 -8.55
C ALA A 331 12.58 8.49 -8.33
N GLY A 332 11.88 7.61 -9.06
CA GLY A 332 12.17 6.18 -9.03
C GLY A 332 11.49 5.41 -10.16
N LEU A 333 12.00 4.20 -10.38
CA LEU A 333 11.48 3.22 -11.33
C LEU A 333 11.28 1.90 -10.60
N LYS A 334 10.20 1.19 -10.89
CA LYS A 334 9.91 -0.14 -10.36
C LYS A 334 9.56 -1.12 -11.47
N PHE A 335 9.94 -2.35 -11.22
CA PHE A 335 9.46 -3.53 -11.92
C PHE A 335 9.03 -4.56 -10.87
N GLU A 336 7.80 -5.05 -10.98
CA GLU A 336 7.18 -5.94 -10.01
C GLU A 336 6.50 -7.11 -10.73
N LYS A 337 6.88 -8.33 -10.35
CA LYS A 337 6.15 -9.55 -10.66
C LYS A 337 5.21 -9.82 -9.51
N SER A 338 3.91 -9.67 -9.72
CA SER A 338 2.92 -9.76 -8.65
C SER A 338 2.78 -11.15 -8.04
N GLY A 339 3.31 -12.18 -8.72
CA GLY A 339 3.11 -13.58 -8.38
C GLY A 339 1.75 -14.14 -8.80
N LEU A 340 0.85 -13.31 -9.30
CA LEU A 340 -0.43 -13.75 -9.84
C LEU A 340 -0.25 -14.19 -11.30
N ILE A 341 -0.69 -15.41 -11.61
CA ILE A 341 -0.76 -15.98 -12.95
C ILE A 341 -2.20 -16.31 -13.26
N VAL A 342 -2.71 -15.77 -14.36
CA VAL A 342 -4.06 -15.98 -14.85
C VAL A 342 -3.98 -16.42 -16.32
N ASN A 343 -4.66 -17.48 -16.69
CA ASN A 343 -4.62 -18.06 -18.04
C ASN A 343 -3.17 -18.23 -18.55
N ASP A 344 -2.28 -18.76 -17.69
CA ASP A 344 -0.86 -18.94 -17.95
C ASP A 344 -0.06 -17.65 -18.27
N GLN A 345 -0.64 -16.48 -17.99
CA GLN A 345 -0.01 -15.18 -18.14
C GLN A 345 0.36 -14.57 -16.78
N SER A 346 1.63 -14.20 -16.64
CA SER A 346 2.14 -13.51 -15.45
C SER A 346 1.69 -12.05 -15.43
N ILE A 347 1.11 -11.61 -14.32
CA ILE A 347 0.66 -10.22 -14.14
C ILE A 347 1.81 -9.39 -13.56
N ASN A 348 2.44 -8.61 -14.42
CA ASN A 348 3.57 -7.75 -14.07
C ASN A 348 3.14 -6.29 -13.98
N ASP A 349 3.84 -5.50 -13.16
CA ASP A 349 3.66 -4.06 -13.01
C ASP A 349 4.99 -3.33 -13.24
N VAL A 350 4.95 -2.35 -14.13
CA VAL A 350 6.08 -1.45 -14.41
C VAL A 350 5.63 -0.03 -14.15
N GLY A 351 6.37 0.71 -13.33
CA GLY A 351 6.00 2.07 -12.98
C GLY A 351 7.18 3.00 -12.80
N MET A 352 6.89 4.27 -13.02
CA MET A 352 7.77 5.41 -12.75
C MET A 352 7.10 6.29 -11.68
N THR A 353 7.90 6.78 -10.75
CA THR A 353 7.43 7.67 -9.68
C THR A 353 8.22 8.97 -9.68
N LEU A 354 7.52 10.06 -9.40
CA LEU A 354 8.09 11.38 -9.16
C LEU A 354 7.48 11.94 -7.88
N GLY A 355 8.23 12.77 -7.16
CA GLY A 355 7.72 13.42 -5.97
C GLY A 355 8.47 14.68 -5.57
N ALA A 356 7.78 15.49 -4.79
CA ALA A 356 8.34 16.70 -4.22
C ALA A 356 7.90 16.84 -2.76
N GLY A 357 8.89 17.08 -1.86
CA GLY A 357 8.66 17.35 -0.44
C GLY A 357 8.89 18.82 -0.13
N PHE A 358 7.86 19.50 0.34
CA PHE A 358 7.82 20.93 0.64
C PHE A 358 7.99 21.14 2.14
N PRO A 359 9.16 21.61 2.62
CA PRO A 359 9.38 21.86 4.03
C PRO A 359 8.56 23.07 4.51
N ILE A 360 7.89 22.93 5.65
CA ILE A 360 7.15 24.03 6.28
C ILE A 360 8.13 24.89 7.06
N THR A 361 8.17 26.18 6.74
CA THR A 361 9.11 27.14 7.35
C THR A 361 8.93 27.21 8.88
N GLY A 362 10.03 27.13 9.62
CA GLY A 362 10.05 27.20 11.09
C GLY A 362 9.75 25.88 11.79
N THR A 363 9.53 24.82 11.05
CA THR A 363 9.31 23.45 11.57
C THR A 363 10.13 22.44 10.78
N PHE A 364 10.14 21.18 11.22
CA PHE A 364 10.67 20.06 10.44
C PHE A 364 9.56 19.29 9.69
N SER A 365 8.33 19.82 9.71
CA SER A 365 7.18 19.24 9.04
C SER A 365 7.24 19.45 7.53
N ASN A 366 6.64 18.52 6.78
CA ASN A 366 6.64 18.52 5.33
C ASN A 366 5.26 18.23 4.77
N VAL A 367 4.97 18.84 3.61
CA VAL A 367 3.87 18.43 2.72
C VAL A 367 4.50 17.78 1.51
N ASN A 368 4.08 16.56 1.18
CA ASN A 368 4.66 15.84 0.06
C ASN A 368 3.60 15.59 -1.01
N PHE A 369 3.99 15.75 -2.26
CA PHE A 369 3.22 15.41 -3.45
C PHE A 369 3.97 14.33 -4.22
N GLY A 370 3.22 13.38 -4.78
CA GLY A 370 3.77 12.33 -5.60
C GLY A 370 2.88 12.03 -6.80
N ILE A 371 3.51 11.65 -7.90
CA ILE A 371 2.87 11.15 -9.10
C ILE A 371 3.49 9.79 -9.42
N GLU A 372 2.66 8.79 -9.68
CA GLU A 372 3.09 7.49 -10.14
C GLU A 372 2.34 7.15 -11.41
N VAL A 373 3.07 6.78 -12.45
CA VAL A 373 2.54 6.36 -13.75
C VAL A 373 3.05 4.96 -14.04
N GLY A 374 2.16 4.06 -14.45
CA GLY A 374 2.57 2.70 -14.71
C GLY A 374 1.60 1.91 -15.58
N LYS A 375 2.03 0.67 -15.81
CA LYS A 375 1.34 -0.30 -16.63
C LYS A 375 1.35 -1.64 -15.92
N LYS A 376 0.17 -2.26 -15.75
CA LYS A 376 0.00 -3.56 -15.10
C LYS A 376 -0.79 -4.53 -15.98
N GLY A 377 -0.38 -5.80 -16.00
CA GLY A 377 -1.07 -6.84 -16.73
C GLY A 377 -0.79 -6.86 -18.23
N THR A 378 -1.58 -7.63 -18.97
CA THR A 378 -1.45 -7.88 -20.40
C THR A 378 -2.80 -7.97 -21.08
N LYS A 379 -2.84 -7.82 -22.41
CA LYS A 379 -4.05 -7.99 -23.23
C LYS A 379 -4.17 -9.39 -23.84
N THR A 380 -3.16 -10.24 -23.66
CA THR A 380 -3.15 -11.61 -24.19
C THR A 380 -4.07 -12.51 -23.36
N ALA A 381 -4.50 -13.63 -23.96
CA ALA A 381 -5.31 -14.66 -23.31
C ALA A 381 -6.61 -14.14 -22.65
N GLY A 382 -7.27 -13.15 -23.26
CA GLY A 382 -8.53 -12.58 -22.75
C GLY A 382 -8.36 -11.69 -21.51
N LEU A 383 -7.14 -11.33 -21.16
CA LEU A 383 -6.84 -10.48 -20.00
C LEU A 383 -6.91 -8.98 -20.33
N VAL A 384 -6.78 -8.15 -19.30
CA VAL A 384 -6.80 -6.70 -19.41
C VAL A 384 -5.47 -6.09 -19.02
N GLN A 385 -5.10 -5.01 -19.71
CA GLN A 385 -3.97 -4.18 -19.37
C GLN A 385 -4.46 -2.89 -18.73
N GLU A 386 -3.93 -2.59 -17.57
CA GLU A 386 -4.18 -1.35 -16.83
C GLU A 386 -3.07 -0.34 -17.12
N ASN A 387 -3.44 0.89 -17.51
CA ASN A 387 -2.52 2.02 -17.52
C ASN A 387 -3.02 3.02 -16.46
N TYR A 388 -2.25 3.21 -15.41
CA TYR A 388 -2.66 3.99 -14.27
C TYR A 388 -1.83 5.25 -14.07
N VAL A 389 -2.49 6.27 -13.52
CA VAL A 389 -1.87 7.48 -13.00
C VAL A 389 -2.40 7.71 -11.59
N ASN A 390 -1.50 7.77 -10.63
CA ASN A 390 -1.81 8.02 -9.23
C ASN A 390 -1.22 9.37 -8.80
N PHE A 391 -2.05 10.20 -8.18
CA PHE A 391 -1.65 11.44 -7.53
C PHE A 391 -1.75 11.24 -6.02
N SER A 392 -0.68 11.44 -5.31
CA SER A 392 -0.60 11.20 -3.88
C SER A 392 -0.26 12.48 -3.13
N LEU A 393 -0.88 12.64 -1.96
CA LEU A 393 -0.64 13.74 -1.03
C LEU A 393 -0.36 13.17 0.36
N SER A 394 0.64 13.70 1.04
CA SER A 394 0.88 13.37 2.44
C SER A 394 1.33 14.57 3.26
N PHE A 395 1.07 14.47 4.55
CA PHE A 395 1.51 15.39 5.57
C PHE A 395 2.38 14.65 6.57
N SER A 396 3.54 15.19 6.87
CA SER A 396 4.46 14.71 7.90
C SER A 396 4.67 15.82 8.90
N PHE A 397 4.13 15.67 10.11
CA PHE A 397 4.22 16.63 11.20
C PHE A 397 5.29 16.17 12.17
N ASN A 398 6.30 17.02 12.38
CA ASN A 398 7.42 16.74 13.24
C ASN A 398 7.47 17.76 14.39
N ASP A 399 7.52 17.26 15.62
CA ASP A 399 7.60 18.09 16.82
C ASP A 399 8.39 17.39 17.93
N LYS A 400 8.89 18.17 18.89
CA LYS A 400 9.53 17.67 20.10
C LYS A 400 8.49 17.47 21.19
N TRP A 401 8.04 16.23 21.38
CA TRP A 401 7.17 15.87 22.49
C TRP A 401 7.98 15.53 23.75
N PHE A 402 7.34 15.60 24.92
CA PHE A 402 7.92 15.24 26.22
C PHE A 402 9.11 16.10 26.66
N VAL A 403 9.24 17.30 26.11
CA VAL A 403 10.22 18.28 26.60
C VAL A 403 9.59 19.03 27.76
N LYS A 404 10.21 18.96 28.95
CA LYS A 404 9.81 19.80 30.10
C LYS A 404 10.00 21.26 29.71
N SER A 405 8.93 22.08 29.81
CA SER A 405 9.04 23.53 29.71
C SER A 405 9.92 24.02 30.87
N LYS A 406 11.03 24.66 30.55
CA LYS A 406 11.84 25.40 31.53
C LYS A 406 11.08 26.69 31.75
N PHE A 407 10.46 26.85 32.90
CA PHE A 407 10.05 28.16 33.39
C PHE A 407 11.33 28.88 33.82
N ASN A 408 11.66 29.96 33.14
CA ASN A 408 12.66 30.93 33.61
C ASN A 408 11.99 31.93 34.54
#